data_8b13fee9c80769bf2e435ab9a2b0d835
#
_entry.id   8b13fee9c80769bf2e435ab9a2b0d835
#
_cell.length_a   1.000
_cell.length_b   1.000
_cell.length_c   1.000
_cell.angle_alpha   90.00
_cell.angle_beta   90.00
_cell.angle_gamma   90.00
#
_symmetry.space_group_name_H-M   'P 1'
#
loop_
_entity.id
_entity.type
_entity.pdbx_description
1 polymer ?
#
loop_
_entity_poly.entity_id
_entity_poly.type
_entity_poly.pdbx_seq_one_letter_code
_entity_poly.pdbx_strand_id
1 'polypeptide(L)'
;RQSQMCIRDRCKTLERNKAMKTLYLHIGTTKTATTSIQRFLEENKDVLQKYGYCFPDSLHVYPRANKRRNAHFLVAKVWDADGSRNQSKEKEYFEEGLQQIRTAFGTYDHVILTDESIWHALSYSKKSLLQELKKEADEQKYQIKVIVYLRRQDGLLISRWNQEVKQNFNSVAVMTCEEYLAASEKKEKKIYQYAQKLDEIAAVIGKNNLIVRRFSPKSWKDGSIIHDFMHEIGLDVTEEFQELEELSLI
;
A
#
# COMPACT_ATOMS: atom_id res chain seq x y z
N ARG A 1 -12.92 0.99 53.16
CA ARG A 1 -12.77 -0.20 52.26
C ARG A 1 -13.11 0.10 50.81
N GLN A 2 -13.77 1.23 50.47
CA GLN A 2 -14.12 1.60 49.07
C GLN A 2 -12.99 2.31 48.27
N SER A 3 -12.02 2.94 48.95
CA SER A 3 -10.97 3.69 48.19
C SER A 3 -9.81 2.83 47.66
N GLN A 4 -9.59 1.61 48.20
CA GLN A 4 -8.53 0.71 47.73
C GLN A 4 -8.93 -0.08 46.45
N MET A 5 -10.22 -0.25 46.19
CA MET A 5 -10.71 -0.93 44.99
C MET A 5 -10.54 -0.07 43.73
N CYS A 6 -10.66 1.27 43.83
CA CYS A 6 -10.49 2.20 42.73
C CYS A 6 -9.05 2.31 42.19
N ILE A 7 -8.04 2.09 43.04
CA ILE A 7 -6.62 2.18 42.64
C ILE A 7 -6.19 0.90 41.90
N ARG A 8 -6.66 -0.27 42.32
CA ARG A 8 -6.36 -1.54 41.64
C ARG A 8 -7.00 -1.66 40.26
N ASP A 9 -8.21 -1.11 40.08
CA ASP A 9 -8.87 -1.10 38.81
C ASP A 9 -8.27 -0.03 37.86
N ARG A 10 -7.76 1.10 38.39
CA ARG A 10 -6.98 2.06 37.59
C ARG A 10 -5.61 1.53 37.18
N CYS A 11 -4.94 0.73 38.00
CA CYS A 11 -3.69 0.07 37.58
C CYS A 11 -3.91 -1.03 36.54
N LYS A 12 -5.03 -1.75 36.60
CA LYS A 12 -5.40 -2.74 35.57
C LYS A 12 -5.83 -2.10 34.24
N THR A 13 -6.32 -0.85 34.27
CA THR A 13 -6.63 -0.10 33.05
C THR A 13 -5.36 0.51 32.40
N LEU A 14 -4.24 0.57 33.10
CA LEU A 14 -2.94 1.03 32.58
C LEU A 14 -2.09 -0.10 31.96
N GLU A 15 -2.41 -1.36 32.22
CA GLU A 15 -1.99 -2.50 31.40
C GLU A 15 -3.01 -2.76 30.26
N ARG A 16 -3.46 -1.72 29.57
CA ARG A 16 -3.94 -1.89 28.21
C ARG A 16 -2.79 -2.54 27.46
N ASN A 17 -2.97 -3.80 27.07
CA ASN A 17 -2.15 -4.46 26.07
C ASN A 17 -1.80 -3.42 25.04
N LYS A 18 -0.55 -2.93 25.06
CA LYS A 18 -0.09 -1.92 24.11
C LYS A 18 -0.25 -2.59 22.75
N ALA A 19 -1.29 -2.21 22.02
CA ALA A 19 -1.58 -2.82 20.73
C ALA A 19 -0.28 -2.77 19.93
N MET A 20 0.09 -3.88 19.31
CA MET A 20 1.34 -3.94 18.55
C MET A 20 1.27 -2.93 17.42
N LYS A 21 2.19 -1.97 17.40
CA LYS A 21 2.29 -0.98 16.34
C LYS A 21 2.36 -1.66 14.98
N THR A 22 1.56 -1.20 14.03
CA THR A 22 1.39 -1.88 12.75
C THR A 22 1.58 -0.94 11.56
N LEU A 23 2.51 -1.26 10.69
CA LEU A 23 2.63 -0.67 9.36
C LEU A 23 1.77 -1.47 8.38
N TYR A 24 0.71 -0.87 7.88
CA TYR A 24 -0.09 -1.41 6.78
C TYR A 24 0.50 -0.93 5.45
N LEU A 25 1.04 -1.85 4.67
CA LEU A 25 1.64 -1.57 3.38
C LEU A 25 0.77 -2.10 2.25
N HIS A 26 0.02 -1.20 1.60
CA HIS A 26 -0.80 -1.54 0.44
C HIS A 26 0.05 -1.46 -0.83
N ILE A 27 0.27 -2.59 -1.47
CA ILE A 27 1.21 -2.74 -2.59
C ILE A 27 0.54 -2.86 -3.98
N GLY A 28 -0.73 -2.63 -4.07
CA GLY A 28 -1.49 -2.71 -5.33
C GLY A 28 -2.30 -4.00 -5.41
N THR A 29 -2.45 -4.62 -6.56
CA THR A 29 -1.79 -4.39 -7.87
C THR A 29 -2.27 -3.11 -8.57
N THR A 30 -1.63 -2.75 -9.71
CA THR A 30 -2.20 -1.71 -10.59
C THR A 30 -3.59 -2.15 -11.08
N LYS A 31 -4.48 -1.19 -11.40
CA LYS A 31 -5.83 -1.46 -11.91
C LYS A 31 -6.76 -2.19 -10.93
N THR A 32 -6.56 -1.97 -9.64
CA THR A 32 -7.38 -2.48 -8.53
C THR A 32 -7.89 -1.34 -7.62
N ALA A 33 -8.35 -0.25 -8.23
CA ALA A 33 -8.91 0.94 -7.55
C ALA A 33 -7.99 1.57 -6.49
N THR A 34 -6.67 1.45 -6.65
CA THR A 34 -5.67 2.04 -5.74
C THR A 34 -5.87 3.55 -5.56
N THR A 35 -6.22 4.25 -6.65
CA THR A 35 -6.50 5.69 -6.61
C THR A 35 -7.69 6.05 -5.71
N SER A 36 -8.75 5.23 -5.71
CA SER A 36 -9.92 5.44 -4.86
C SER A 36 -9.56 5.25 -3.38
N ILE A 37 -8.82 4.17 -3.05
CA ILE A 37 -8.32 3.94 -1.70
C ILE A 37 -7.43 5.10 -1.23
N GLN A 38 -6.47 5.51 -2.05
CA GLN A 38 -5.56 6.61 -1.75
C GLN A 38 -6.29 7.94 -1.53
N ARG A 39 -7.30 8.22 -2.37
CA ARG A 39 -8.12 9.42 -2.25
C ARG A 39 -8.94 9.41 -0.96
N PHE A 40 -9.60 8.30 -0.66
CA PHE A 40 -10.38 8.15 0.56
C PHE A 40 -9.51 8.36 1.81
N LEU A 41 -8.34 7.72 1.87
CA LEU A 41 -7.42 7.87 2.99
C LEU A 41 -6.92 9.31 3.15
N GLU A 42 -6.65 10.02 2.04
CA GLU A 42 -6.21 11.42 2.08
C GLU A 42 -7.32 12.36 2.55
N GLU A 43 -8.55 12.18 2.07
CA GLU A 43 -9.70 13.02 2.43
C GLU A 43 -10.17 12.78 3.87
N ASN A 44 -9.79 11.63 4.47
CA ASN A 44 -10.20 11.25 5.82
C ASN A 44 -9.06 11.21 6.85
N LYS A 45 -7.94 11.90 6.60
CA LYS A 45 -6.79 11.88 7.51
C LYS A 45 -7.14 12.23 8.95
N ASP A 46 -7.94 13.28 9.14
CA ASP A 46 -8.31 13.75 10.48
C ASP A 46 -9.16 12.72 11.24
N VAL A 47 -10.03 12.00 10.53
CA VAL A 47 -10.83 10.93 11.12
C VAL A 47 -9.94 9.73 11.46
N LEU A 48 -9.06 9.32 10.54
CA LEU A 48 -8.09 8.25 10.76
C LEU A 48 -7.24 8.51 12.01
N GLN A 49 -6.78 9.75 12.21
CA GLN A 49 -5.97 10.13 13.37
C GLN A 49 -6.73 9.97 14.70
N LYS A 50 -8.03 10.25 14.75
CA LYS A 50 -8.87 10.02 15.94
C LYS A 50 -8.89 8.54 16.34
N TYR A 51 -8.79 7.64 15.36
CA TYR A 51 -8.73 6.19 15.57
C TYR A 51 -7.31 5.63 15.75
N GLY A 52 -6.29 6.50 15.84
CA GLY A 52 -4.90 6.09 16.05
C GLY A 52 -4.17 5.64 14.78
N TYR A 53 -4.69 6.01 13.59
CA TYR A 53 -4.09 5.72 12.28
C TYR A 53 -3.47 6.97 11.69
N CYS A 54 -2.27 6.84 11.14
CA CYS A 54 -1.59 7.87 10.38
C CYS A 54 -1.52 7.48 8.90
N PHE A 55 -2.00 8.34 8.02
CA PHE A 55 -1.73 8.31 6.59
C PHE A 55 -0.82 9.48 6.26
N PRO A 56 0.52 9.31 6.33
CA PRO A 56 1.46 10.41 6.17
C PRO A 56 1.45 10.96 4.75
N ASP A 57 1.81 12.23 4.61
CA ASP A 57 2.01 12.84 3.29
C ASP A 57 3.26 12.29 2.62
N SER A 58 3.28 12.32 1.28
CA SER A 58 4.52 12.07 0.53
C SER A 58 5.53 13.18 0.81
N LEU A 59 6.74 12.83 1.25
CA LEU A 59 7.81 13.79 1.53
C LEU A 59 8.33 14.48 0.26
N HIS A 60 8.26 13.78 -0.87
CA HIS A 60 8.82 14.24 -2.13
C HIS A 60 7.79 14.23 -3.24
N VAL A 61 7.98 15.13 -4.20
CA VAL A 61 7.20 15.15 -5.44
C VAL A 61 7.94 14.31 -6.48
N TYR A 62 7.24 13.34 -7.01
CA TYR A 62 7.76 12.44 -8.05
C TYR A 62 7.05 12.72 -9.37
N PRO A 63 7.77 13.02 -10.48
CA PRO A 63 7.16 13.48 -11.73
C PRO A 63 6.09 12.56 -12.34
N ARG A 64 6.11 11.28 -11.98
CA ARG A 64 5.20 10.25 -12.53
C ARG A 64 4.35 9.54 -11.47
N ALA A 65 4.38 10.01 -10.23
CA ALA A 65 3.59 9.45 -9.16
C ALA A 65 2.64 10.50 -8.59
N ASN A 66 1.39 10.11 -8.35
CA ASN A 66 0.45 10.94 -7.63
C ASN A 66 0.96 11.16 -6.19
N LYS A 67 0.80 12.37 -5.65
CA LYS A 67 1.19 12.74 -4.27
C LYS A 67 0.57 11.84 -3.19
N ARG A 68 -0.57 11.18 -3.48
CA ARG A 68 -1.24 10.24 -2.57
C ARG A 68 -0.53 8.89 -2.44
N ARG A 69 0.46 8.62 -3.29
CA ARG A 69 1.29 7.42 -3.25
C ARG A 69 2.43 7.63 -2.25
N ASN A 70 2.07 7.69 -0.99
CA ASN A 70 2.98 8.05 0.11
C ASN A 70 4.09 7.01 0.37
N ALA A 71 3.97 5.80 -0.18
CA ALA A 71 5.02 4.78 -0.17
C ALA A 71 5.97 4.83 -1.38
N HIS A 72 5.86 5.84 -2.27
CA HIS A 72 6.65 5.87 -3.49
C HIS A 72 8.16 5.94 -3.24
N PHE A 73 8.59 6.54 -2.14
CA PHE A 73 9.99 6.60 -1.72
C PHE A 73 10.67 5.21 -1.64
N LEU A 74 9.92 4.16 -1.36
CA LEU A 74 10.41 2.77 -1.29
C LEU A 74 10.89 2.25 -2.64
N VAL A 75 10.34 2.76 -3.74
CA VAL A 75 10.57 2.25 -5.10
C VAL A 75 11.02 3.33 -6.08
N ALA A 76 11.10 4.58 -5.63
CA ALA A 76 11.46 5.72 -6.45
C ALA A 76 12.81 5.54 -7.13
N LYS A 77 12.89 6.05 -8.34
CA LYS A 77 14.16 6.30 -9.05
C LYS A 77 14.31 7.80 -9.21
N VAL A 78 15.45 8.31 -8.82
CA VAL A 78 15.80 9.73 -8.89
C VAL A 78 16.82 9.95 -9.99
N TRP A 79 16.61 10.99 -10.77
CA TRP A 79 17.44 11.34 -11.92
C TRP A 79 17.96 12.77 -11.75
N ASP A 80 19.20 12.97 -12.06
CA ASP A 80 19.82 14.31 -12.12
C ASP A 80 19.44 15.02 -13.42
N ALA A 81 19.73 16.31 -13.49
CA ALA A 81 19.41 17.15 -14.65
C ALA A 81 20.08 16.69 -15.95
N ASP A 82 21.22 15.99 -15.85
CA ASP A 82 21.95 15.40 -16.97
C ASP A 82 21.38 14.06 -17.45
N GLY A 83 20.32 13.56 -16.78
CA GLY A 83 19.68 12.27 -17.07
C GLY A 83 20.38 11.07 -16.43
N SER A 84 21.41 11.26 -15.62
CA SER A 84 22.03 10.18 -14.85
C SER A 84 21.19 9.80 -13.63
N ARG A 85 21.27 8.53 -13.21
CA ARG A 85 20.52 8.04 -12.05
C ARG A 85 21.25 8.40 -10.74
N ASN A 86 20.58 9.11 -9.85
CA ASN A 86 21.11 9.51 -8.56
C ASN A 86 20.75 8.50 -7.45
N GLN A 87 21.58 7.47 -7.30
CA GLN A 87 21.37 6.43 -6.28
C GLN A 87 21.59 6.94 -4.84
N SER A 88 22.42 7.95 -4.63
CA SER A 88 22.63 8.56 -3.32
C SER A 88 21.36 9.23 -2.83
N LYS A 89 20.70 9.98 -3.71
CA LYS A 89 19.44 10.65 -3.42
C LYS A 89 18.27 9.66 -3.23
N GLU A 90 18.30 8.53 -3.95
CA GLU A 90 17.34 7.44 -3.70
C GLU A 90 17.47 6.87 -2.28
N LYS A 91 18.70 6.70 -1.78
CA LYS A 91 18.95 6.24 -0.41
C LYS A 91 18.54 7.28 0.62
N GLU A 92 18.85 8.55 0.38
CA GLU A 92 18.42 9.66 1.23
C GLU A 92 16.89 9.67 1.38
N TYR A 93 16.15 9.64 0.29
CA TYR A 93 14.68 9.61 0.29
C TYR A 93 14.13 8.36 1.00
N PHE A 94 14.81 7.23 0.86
CA PHE A 94 14.43 6.01 1.57
C PHE A 94 14.58 6.18 3.09
N GLU A 95 15.70 6.70 3.57
CA GLU A 95 15.94 6.93 5.00
C GLU A 95 15.00 8.01 5.58
N GLU A 96 14.75 9.09 4.86
CA GLU A 96 13.78 10.11 5.27
C GLU A 96 12.38 9.52 5.40
N GLY A 97 11.96 8.66 4.48
CA GLY A 97 10.70 7.94 4.56
C GLY A 97 10.62 6.99 5.76
N LEU A 98 11.69 6.27 6.08
CA LEU A 98 11.77 5.45 7.30
C LEU A 98 11.68 6.32 8.56
N GLN A 99 12.36 7.48 8.56
CA GLN A 99 12.28 8.40 9.68
C GLN A 99 10.87 8.98 9.86
N GLN A 100 10.14 9.23 8.77
CA GLN A 100 8.73 9.64 8.85
C GLN A 100 7.86 8.57 9.49
N ILE A 101 8.08 7.28 9.16
CA ILE A 101 7.38 6.15 9.78
C ILE A 101 7.67 6.11 11.29
N ARG A 102 8.95 6.23 11.68
CA ARG A 102 9.37 6.25 13.10
C ARG A 102 8.68 7.38 13.86
N THR A 103 8.66 8.57 13.27
CA THR A 103 8.00 9.76 13.83
C THR A 103 6.50 9.54 14.00
N ALA A 104 5.82 8.99 12.99
CA ALA A 104 4.40 8.68 13.04
C ALA A 104 4.08 7.68 14.16
N PHE A 105 4.90 6.65 14.33
CA PHE A 105 4.77 5.70 15.45
C PHE A 105 5.05 6.32 16.84
N GLY A 106 5.61 7.53 16.91
CA GLY A 106 5.70 8.29 18.16
C GLY A 106 4.32 8.69 18.70
N THR A 107 3.34 8.89 17.82
CA THR A 107 2.00 9.40 18.14
C THR A 107 0.90 8.37 17.90
N TYR A 108 1.01 7.56 16.83
CA TYR A 108 -0.03 6.66 16.34
C TYR A 108 0.37 5.19 16.51
N ASP A 109 -0.62 4.31 16.66
CA ASP A 109 -0.39 2.86 16.73
C ASP A 109 -0.35 2.22 15.33
N HIS A 110 -0.92 2.88 14.33
CA HIS A 110 -1.02 2.37 12.97
C HIS A 110 -0.55 3.40 11.95
N VAL A 111 0.26 2.96 11.00
CA VAL A 111 0.71 3.76 9.85
C VAL A 111 0.27 3.08 8.57
N ILE A 112 -0.31 3.84 7.65
CA ILE A 112 -0.79 3.33 6.36
C ILE A 112 0.08 3.90 5.24
N LEU A 113 0.72 3.03 4.50
CA LEU A 113 1.48 3.37 3.29
C LEU A 113 0.88 2.69 2.06
N THR A 114 0.86 3.38 0.93
CA THR A 114 0.28 2.86 -0.31
C THR A 114 1.06 3.25 -1.55
N ASP A 115 1.40 2.27 -2.37
CA ASP A 115 1.93 2.46 -3.73
C ASP A 115 1.79 1.19 -4.57
N GLU A 116 1.06 1.26 -5.66
CA GLU A 116 0.84 0.12 -6.56
C GLU A 116 2.09 -0.29 -7.37
N SER A 117 3.13 0.55 -7.45
CA SER A 117 4.39 0.18 -8.10
C SER A 117 5.20 -0.82 -7.29
N ILE A 118 4.95 -0.96 -5.99
CA ILE A 118 5.68 -1.90 -5.14
C ILE A 118 5.51 -3.32 -5.66
N TRP A 119 4.30 -3.72 -6.07
CA TRP A 119 4.05 -5.03 -6.65
C TRP A 119 4.97 -5.34 -7.83
N HIS A 120 5.16 -4.38 -8.72
CA HIS A 120 6.09 -4.53 -9.85
C HIS A 120 7.55 -4.51 -9.38
N ALA A 121 7.90 -3.59 -8.50
CA ALA A 121 9.28 -3.40 -8.04
C ALA A 121 9.85 -4.65 -7.33
N LEU A 122 9.05 -5.32 -6.51
CA LEU A 122 9.42 -6.58 -5.85
C LEU A 122 9.83 -7.68 -6.82
N SER A 123 9.28 -7.68 -8.04
CA SER A 123 9.63 -8.68 -9.06
C SER A 123 10.92 -8.38 -9.80
N TYR A 124 11.28 -7.10 -9.94
CA TYR A 124 12.32 -6.68 -10.89
C TYR A 124 13.43 -5.83 -10.27
N SER A 125 13.10 -4.75 -9.58
CA SER A 125 14.08 -3.72 -9.22
C SER A 125 14.40 -3.62 -7.73
N LYS A 126 13.52 -4.09 -6.86
CA LYS A 126 13.61 -3.96 -5.39
C LYS A 126 13.27 -5.29 -4.70
N LYS A 127 13.97 -6.35 -5.07
CA LYS A 127 13.70 -7.71 -4.55
C LYS A 127 13.96 -7.84 -3.05
N SER A 128 14.89 -7.06 -2.49
CA SER A 128 15.23 -7.05 -1.05
C SER A 128 14.39 -6.08 -0.23
N LEU A 129 13.50 -5.32 -0.85
CA LEU A 129 12.75 -4.26 -0.16
C LEU A 129 12.04 -4.75 1.12
N LEU A 130 11.36 -5.88 1.03
CA LEU A 130 10.62 -6.39 2.19
C LEU A 130 11.54 -6.89 3.30
N GLN A 131 12.71 -7.44 2.97
CA GLN A 131 13.74 -7.82 3.94
C GLN A 131 14.28 -6.58 4.67
N GLU A 132 14.55 -5.49 3.93
CA GLU A 132 15.01 -4.23 4.48
C GLU A 132 13.97 -3.62 5.43
N LEU A 133 12.69 -3.57 5.00
CA LEU A 133 11.59 -3.11 5.83
C LEU A 133 11.35 -4.01 7.04
N LYS A 134 11.47 -5.32 6.88
CA LYS A 134 11.31 -6.27 8.00
C LYS A 134 12.40 -6.09 9.04
N LYS A 135 13.65 -5.88 8.62
CA LYS A 135 14.75 -5.57 9.52
C LYS A 135 14.47 -4.29 10.32
N GLU A 136 14.07 -3.22 9.64
CA GLU A 136 13.66 -1.96 10.26
C GLU A 136 12.52 -2.18 11.27
N ALA A 137 11.50 -2.94 10.89
CA ALA A 137 10.36 -3.22 11.75
C ALA A 137 10.75 -3.99 13.03
N ASP A 138 11.68 -4.94 12.91
CA ASP A 138 12.18 -5.70 14.07
C ASP A 138 12.99 -4.82 15.02
N GLU A 139 13.84 -3.94 14.48
CA GLU A 139 14.62 -2.97 15.25
C GLU A 139 13.72 -1.95 15.99
N GLN A 140 12.68 -1.45 15.32
CA GLN A 140 11.74 -0.45 15.84
C GLN A 140 10.54 -1.04 16.57
N LYS A 141 10.42 -2.37 16.63
CA LYS A 141 9.36 -3.12 17.36
C LYS A 141 7.95 -2.82 16.87
N TYR A 142 7.74 -2.80 15.55
CA TYR A 142 6.42 -2.81 14.94
C TYR A 142 6.26 -3.99 13.98
N GLN A 143 5.04 -4.37 13.65
CA GLN A 143 4.77 -5.38 12.63
C GLN A 143 4.45 -4.73 11.29
N ILE A 144 4.72 -5.46 10.21
CA ILE A 144 4.29 -5.07 8.86
C ILE A 144 3.17 -6.00 8.43
N LYS A 145 2.05 -5.44 8.00
CA LYS A 145 0.99 -6.17 7.29
C LYS A 145 0.95 -5.68 5.84
N VAL A 146 1.14 -6.59 4.91
CA VAL A 146 1.06 -6.30 3.48
C VAL A 146 -0.33 -6.60 2.98
N ILE A 147 -0.94 -5.62 2.30
CA ILE A 147 -2.28 -5.73 1.70
C ILE A 147 -2.14 -5.70 0.18
N VAL A 148 -2.76 -6.67 -0.49
CA VAL A 148 -2.76 -6.72 -1.95
C VAL A 148 -4.13 -7.15 -2.48
N TYR A 149 -4.65 -6.37 -3.44
CA TYR A 149 -5.83 -6.74 -4.22
C TYR A 149 -5.40 -7.34 -5.55
N LEU A 150 -5.88 -8.55 -5.82
CA LEU A 150 -5.54 -9.28 -7.04
C LEU A 150 -6.74 -9.34 -7.99
N ARG A 151 -6.55 -8.80 -9.18
CA ARG A 151 -7.48 -8.95 -10.30
C ARG A 151 -7.17 -10.23 -11.07
N ARG A 152 -8.18 -10.88 -11.68
CA ARG A 152 -7.91 -11.99 -12.62
C ARG A 152 -6.89 -11.54 -13.66
N GLN A 153 -5.94 -12.41 -13.99
CA GLN A 153 -4.81 -12.05 -14.86
C GLN A 153 -5.26 -11.55 -16.24
N ASP A 154 -6.26 -12.20 -16.84
CA ASP A 154 -6.87 -11.79 -18.11
C ASP A 154 -7.49 -10.39 -18.02
N GLY A 155 -8.30 -10.16 -16.98
CA GLY A 155 -8.91 -8.86 -16.74
C GLY A 155 -7.87 -7.76 -16.41
N LEU A 156 -6.78 -8.10 -15.73
CA LEU A 156 -5.67 -7.17 -15.49
C LEU A 156 -4.98 -6.80 -16.81
N LEU A 157 -4.68 -7.79 -17.64
CA LEU A 157 -4.04 -7.59 -18.93
C LEU A 157 -4.87 -6.65 -19.83
N ILE A 158 -6.16 -6.96 -20.01
CA ILE A 158 -7.07 -6.13 -20.81
C ILE A 158 -7.15 -4.70 -20.26
N SER A 159 -7.24 -4.54 -18.93
CA SER A 159 -7.31 -3.22 -18.31
C SER A 159 -6.03 -2.40 -18.50
N ARG A 160 -4.87 -3.05 -18.48
CA ARG A 160 -3.58 -2.40 -18.76
C ARG A 160 -3.47 -2.01 -20.23
N TRP A 161 -3.77 -2.95 -21.16
CA TRP A 161 -3.80 -2.66 -22.58
C TRP A 161 -4.69 -1.45 -22.90
N ASN A 162 -5.93 -1.44 -22.43
CA ASN A 162 -6.85 -0.32 -22.62
C ASN A 162 -6.29 1.01 -22.09
N GLN A 163 -5.59 0.99 -20.96
CA GLN A 163 -4.96 2.19 -20.43
C GLN A 163 -3.83 2.69 -21.30
N GLU A 164 -2.96 1.81 -21.77
CA GLU A 164 -1.81 2.17 -22.62
C GLU A 164 -2.27 2.67 -23.98
N VAL A 165 -3.33 2.08 -24.56
CA VAL A 165 -3.98 2.57 -25.78
C VAL A 165 -4.58 3.97 -25.56
N LYS A 166 -5.33 4.20 -24.47
CA LYS A 166 -5.93 5.51 -24.14
C LYS A 166 -4.87 6.60 -23.91
N GLN A 167 -3.72 6.23 -23.36
CA GLN A 167 -2.63 7.16 -23.09
C GLN A 167 -1.72 7.39 -24.31
N ASN A 168 -2.02 6.75 -25.43
CA ASN A 168 -1.23 6.77 -26.67
C ASN A 168 0.27 6.48 -26.43
N PHE A 169 0.52 5.46 -25.60
CA PHE A 169 1.86 5.12 -25.12
C PHE A 169 2.60 4.30 -26.19
N ASN A 170 3.52 4.94 -26.92
CA ASN A 170 4.44 4.30 -27.87
C ASN A 170 3.71 3.43 -28.95
N SER A 171 4.38 2.32 -29.35
CA SER A 171 3.84 1.34 -30.30
C SER A 171 2.62 0.57 -29.78
N VAL A 172 2.29 0.64 -28.50
CA VAL A 172 1.17 -0.08 -27.88
C VAL A 172 -0.18 0.46 -28.36
N ALA A 173 -0.25 1.76 -28.70
CA ALA A 173 -1.49 2.38 -29.19
C ALA A 173 -2.07 1.72 -30.46
N VAL A 174 -1.24 1.02 -31.24
CA VAL A 174 -1.62 0.33 -32.47
C VAL A 174 -1.65 -1.20 -32.35
N MET A 175 -1.32 -1.75 -31.15
CA MET A 175 -1.32 -3.19 -30.92
C MET A 175 -2.73 -3.72 -30.68
N THR A 176 -3.03 -4.87 -31.25
CA THR A 176 -4.17 -5.68 -30.84
C THR A 176 -3.96 -6.21 -29.41
N CYS A 177 -5.04 -6.68 -28.77
CA CYS A 177 -4.93 -7.29 -27.44
C CYS A 177 -4.01 -8.54 -27.45
N GLU A 178 -4.03 -9.31 -28.53
CA GLU A 178 -3.21 -10.52 -28.70
C GLU A 178 -1.73 -10.19 -28.84
N GLU A 179 -1.39 -9.16 -29.62
CA GLU A 179 -0.01 -8.67 -29.75
C GLU A 179 0.52 -8.11 -28.43
N TYR A 180 -0.32 -7.39 -27.68
CA TYR A 180 0.00 -6.88 -26.36
C TYR A 180 0.24 -8.02 -25.36
N LEU A 181 -0.60 -9.09 -25.39
CA LEU A 181 -0.43 -10.27 -24.58
C LEU A 181 0.92 -10.94 -24.84
N ALA A 182 1.25 -11.19 -26.10
CA ALA A 182 2.51 -11.83 -26.49
C ALA A 182 3.75 -10.98 -26.07
N ALA A 183 3.65 -9.66 -26.17
CA ALA A 183 4.70 -8.75 -25.71
C ALA A 183 4.82 -8.75 -24.18
N SER A 184 3.70 -8.77 -23.46
CA SER A 184 3.65 -8.79 -21.99
C SER A 184 4.18 -10.09 -21.40
N GLU A 185 3.90 -11.23 -22.02
CA GLU A 185 4.45 -12.52 -21.59
C GLU A 185 5.98 -12.55 -21.62
N LYS A 186 6.59 -11.91 -22.61
CA LYS A 186 8.06 -11.84 -22.70
C LYS A 186 8.67 -10.90 -21.67
N LYS A 187 8.07 -9.73 -21.44
CA LYS A 187 8.66 -8.63 -20.66
C LYS A 187 8.25 -8.64 -19.19
N GLU A 188 7.00 -9.02 -18.89
CA GLU A 188 6.38 -8.78 -17.60
C GLU A 188 5.75 -10.02 -16.96
N LYS A 189 6.10 -11.23 -17.41
CA LYS A 189 5.56 -12.50 -16.92
C LYS A 189 5.45 -12.58 -15.39
N LYS A 190 6.47 -12.07 -14.69
CA LYS A 190 6.52 -12.13 -13.21
C LYS A 190 5.41 -11.33 -12.51
N ILE A 191 4.81 -10.33 -13.16
CA ILE A 191 3.70 -9.56 -12.57
C ILE A 191 2.47 -10.46 -12.40
N TYR A 192 2.29 -11.41 -13.30
CA TYR A 192 1.14 -12.31 -13.35
C TYR A 192 1.37 -13.61 -12.57
N GLN A 193 2.58 -13.88 -12.09
CA GLN A 193 2.91 -15.06 -11.27
C GLN A 193 2.53 -14.82 -9.80
N TYR A 194 1.23 -14.72 -9.52
CA TYR A 194 0.71 -14.34 -8.20
C TYR A 194 1.15 -15.28 -7.10
N ALA A 195 0.97 -16.59 -7.28
CA ALA A 195 1.28 -17.59 -6.26
C ALA A 195 2.74 -17.50 -5.80
N GLN A 196 3.67 -17.57 -6.74
CA GLN A 196 5.10 -17.48 -6.42
C GLN A 196 5.43 -16.19 -5.65
N LYS A 197 4.90 -15.03 -6.09
CA LYS A 197 5.17 -13.76 -5.44
C LYS A 197 4.55 -13.68 -4.04
N LEU A 198 3.34 -14.19 -3.85
CA LEU A 198 2.72 -14.25 -2.53
C LEU A 198 3.51 -15.12 -1.57
N ASP A 199 4.04 -16.26 -2.05
CA ASP A 199 4.92 -17.12 -1.25
C ASP A 199 6.22 -16.41 -0.88
N GLU A 200 6.85 -15.69 -1.82
CA GLU A 200 8.05 -14.87 -1.57
C GLU A 200 7.78 -13.78 -0.53
N ILE A 201 6.65 -13.09 -0.60
CA ILE A 201 6.24 -12.07 0.39
C ILE A 201 5.98 -12.74 1.75
N ALA A 202 5.20 -13.81 1.79
CA ALA A 202 4.84 -14.53 3.01
C ALA A 202 6.07 -15.11 3.72
N ALA A 203 7.08 -15.53 2.98
CA ALA A 203 8.34 -16.01 3.54
C ALA A 203 9.11 -14.93 4.34
N VAL A 204 8.95 -13.66 3.98
CA VAL A 204 9.63 -12.54 4.65
C VAL A 204 8.84 -12.01 5.82
N ILE A 205 7.54 -11.70 5.61
CA ILE A 205 6.73 -11.01 6.63
C ILE A 205 5.92 -11.95 7.51
N GLY A 206 5.87 -13.24 7.17
CA GLY A 206 5.00 -14.24 7.78
C GLY A 206 3.61 -14.28 7.13
N LYS A 207 3.07 -15.50 6.98
CA LYS A 207 1.80 -15.74 6.28
C LYS A 207 0.62 -14.98 6.89
N ASN A 208 0.58 -14.84 8.22
CA ASN A 208 -0.49 -14.16 8.93
C ASN A 208 -0.47 -12.62 8.75
N ASN A 209 0.61 -12.09 8.21
CA ASN A 209 0.79 -10.67 7.94
C ASN A 209 0.56 -10.32 6.46
N LEU A 210 0.22 -11.30 5.63
CA LEU A 210 -0.12 -11.10 4.22
C LEU A 210 -1.64 -11.18 4.02
N ILE A 211 -2.24 -10.04 3.72
CA ILE A 211 -3.67 -9.90 3.46
C ILE A 211 -3.88 -9.88 1.95
N VAL A 212 -4.46 -10.96 1.42
CA VAL A 212 -4.73 -11.11 -0.02
C VAL A 212 -6.22 -11.01 -0.26
N ARG A 213 -6.63 -10.03 -1.06
CA ARG A 213 -8.03 -9.79 -1.40
C ARG A 213 -8.27 -9.95 -2.89
N ARG A 214 -9.40 -10.52 -3.25
CA ARG A 214 -9.84 -10.59 -4.63
C ARG A 214 -10.42 -9.25 -5.08
N PHE A 215 -9.95 -8.71 -6.20
CA PHE A 215 -10.56 -7.53 -6.81
C PHE A 215 -11.86 -7.88 -7.52
N SER A 216 -12.95 -7.94 -6.75
CA SER A 216 -14.29 -8.25 -7.21
C SER A 216 -15.33 -7.70 -6.23
N PRO A 217 -16.29 -6.87 -6.67
CA PRO A 217 -17.34 -6.30 -5.79
C PRO A 217 -18.10 -7.36 -4.99
N LYS A 218 -18.27 -8.57 -5.55
CA LYS A 218 -18.94 -9.70 -4.88
C LYS A 218 -18.17 -10.25 -3.66
N SER A 219 -16.88 -9.94 -3.53
CA SER A 219 -16.04 -10.41 -2.43
C SER A 219 -15.64 -9.29 -1.45
N TRP A 220 -16.06 -8.06 -1.70
CA TRP A 220 -15.77 -6.93 -0.84
C TRP A 220 -16.82 -6.77 0.26
N LYS A 221 -16.40 -6.25 1.39
CA LYS A 221 -17.34 -5.85 2.45
C LYS A 221 -18.32 -4.82 1.89
N ASP A 222 -19.59 -5.05 2.06
CA ASP A 222 -20.70 -4.19 1.59
C ASP A 222 -20.64 -3.86 0.08
N GLY A 223 -19.92 -4.67 -0.73
CA GLY A 223 -19.71 -4.42 -2.15
C GLY A 223 -18.77 -3.25 -2.47
N SER A 224 -18.20 -2.60 -1.47
CA SER A 224 -17.33 -1.43 -1.58
C SER A 224 -15.87 -1.78 -1.35
N ILE A 225 -14.99 -1.38 -2.28
CA ILE A 225 -13.53 -1.54 -2.11
C ILE A 225 -13.00 -0.74 -0.91
N ILE A 226 -13.62 0.39 -0.61
CA ILE A 226 -13.24 1.25 0.52
C ILE A 226 -13.61 0.56 1.83
N HIS A 227 -14.86 0.09 1.98
CA HIS A 227 -15.29 -0.63 3.17
C HIS A 227 -14.46 -1.89 3.41
N ASP A 228 -14.13 -2.62 2.33
CA ASP A 228 -13.29 -3.81 2.40
C ASP A 228 -11.87 -3.47 2.86
N PHE A 229 -11.25 -2.42 2.30
CA PHE A 229 -9.91 -2.00 2.70
C PHE A 229 -9.88 -1.54 4.17
N MET A 230 -10.83 -0.72 4.58
CA MET A 230 -10.93 -0.22 5.94
C MET A 230 -11.12 -1.38 6.94
N HIS A 231 -11.96 -2.34 6.60
CA HIS A 231 -12.16 -3.55 7.40
C HIS A 231 -10.87 -4.37 7.56
N GLU A 232 -10.10 -4.54 6.49
CA GLU A 232 -8.83 -5.28 6.53
C GLU A 232 -7.74 -4.60 7.39
N ILE A 233 -7.83 -3.30 7.57
CA ILE A 233 -6.95 -2.58 8.52
C ILE A 233 -7.54 -2.50 9.93
N GLY A 234 -8.74 -3.04 10.18
CA GLY A 234 -9.38 -3.07 11.49
C GLY A 234 -10.28 -1.89 11.79
N LEU A 235 -10.73 -1.15 10.78
CA LEU A 235 -11.69 -0.05 10.89
C LEU A 235 -12.95 -0.34 10.09
N ASP A 236 -14.08 0.15 10.58
CA ASP A 236 -15.30 0.24 9.80
C ASP A 236 -15.57 1.68 9.36
N VAL A 237 -16.09 1.85 8.16
CA VAL A 237 -16.51 3.16 7.66
C VAL A 237 -17.81 3.53 8.38
N THR A 238 -17.80 4.63 9.11
CA THR A 238 -18.93 5.21 9.84
C THR A 238 -19.34 6.55 9.23
N GLU A 239 -20.40 7.17 9.74
CA GLU A 239 -20.85 8.51 9.32
C GLU A 239 -19.80 9.63 9.54
N GLU A 240 -18.76 9.37 10.35
CA GLU A 240 -17.66 10.32 10.53
C GLU A 240 -16.74 10.41 9.31
N PHE A 241 -16.71 9.35 8.49
CA PHE A 241 -15.88 9.35 7.27
C PHE A 241 -16.63 10.03 6.13
N GLN A 242 -15.91 10.89 5.43
CA GLN A 242 -16.40 11.47 4.19
C GLN A 242 -16.37 10.39 3.09
N GLU A 243 -17.55 10.00 2.59
CA GLU A 243 -17.65 9.13 1.44
C GLU A 243 -17.16 9.84 0.18
N LEU A 244 -16.49 9.09 -0.70
CA LEU A 244 -16.16 9.62 -2.03
C LEU A 244 -17.43 9.67 -2.87
N GLU A 245 -17.70 10.81 -3.51
CA GLU A 245 -18.66 10.81 -4.62
C GLU A 245 -18.28 9.72 -5.61
N GLU A 246 -19.22 8.86 -5.98
CA GLU A 246 -19.00 7.72 -6.87
C GLU A 246 -18.31 8.18 -8.16
N LEU A 247 -17.01 7.97 -8.24
CA LEU A 247 -16.34 7.92 -9.54
C LEU A 247 -16.85 6.63 -10.19
N SER A 248 -17.80 6.77 -11.10
CA SER A 248 -18.26 5.69 -11.96
C SER A 248 -17.05 4.89 -12.43
N LEU A 249 -16.96 3.65 -11.95
CA LEU A 249 -15.97 2.66 -12.40
C LEU A 249 -16.33 2.29 -13.85
N ILE A 250 -15.96 3.15 -14.84
CA ILE A 250 -16.03 2.85 -16.27
C ILE A 250 -14.75 2.14 -16.70
#